data_10faccc8b13d0ff4487bbf5f84f28d4a
#
_entry.id   10faccc8b13d0ff4487bbf5f84f28d4a
#
_cell.length_a   1.000
_cell.length_b   1.000
_cell.length_c   1.000
_cell.angle_alpha   90.00
_cell.angle_beta   90.00
_cell.angle_gamma   90.00
#
_symmetry.space_group_name_H-M   'P 1'
#
loop_
_entity.id
_entity.type
_entity.pdbx_description
1 polymer ?
#
loop_
_entity_poly.entity_id
_entity_poly.type
_entity_poly.pdbx_seq_one_letter_code
_entity_poly.pdbx_strand_id
1 'polypeptide(L)'
;MLSTWDKVVEVSQSVNQQSGGKVKLLSGADDLKYVFCNGARTSAWYDADDNIVIDDAVKTYFELSKKLEGLTFDTKMWSTDWAALKDGDGEETEACIAFTGCPWYTYWCLTDTWSDNSVLIQGPQAFYWGGTGLAATANCSDKELARQIMYYTTCNTESMVAINTANGDYVNNKAAIDYIKANGSGTTSTYKTAGGQDIIGFFADKCDGINVLAVGEDQVICEQLLPAAVDQYIANGDLDAALADFAASIHDKYSYLSVK
;
A
#
# COMPACT_ATOMS: atom_id res chain seq x y z
N MET A 1 -11.88 -8.52 -11.64
CA MET A 1 -12.99 -7.59 -11.39
C MET A 1 -12.47 -6.14 -11.36
N LEU A 2 -11.55 -5.76 -10.47
CA LEU A 2 -10.92 -4.43 -10.44
C LEU A 2 -9.55 -4.45 -11.15
N SER A 3 -9.51 -4.83 -12.42
CA SER A 3 -8.26 -5.11 -13.15
C SER A 3 -7.61 -3.90 -13.82
N THR A 4 -8.32 -2.77 -13.88
CA THR A 4 -7.83 -1.50 -14.43
C THR A 4 -8.34 -0.34 -13.59
N TRP A 5 -7.67 0.82 -13.65
CA TRP A 5 -8.10 2.01 -12.94
C TRP A 5 -9.46 2.54 -13.44
N ASP A 6 -9.72 2.45 -14.73
CA ASP A 6 -11.04 2.81 -15.27
C ASP A 6 -12.14 1.91 -14.71
N LYS A 7 -11.84 0.61 -14.49
CA LYS A 7 -12.80 -0.30 -13.86
C LYS A 7 -13.02 0.02 -12.38
N VAL A 8 -12.00 0.47 -11.68
CA VAL A 8 -12.15 0.98 -10.30
C VAL A 8 -13.11 2.16 -10.27
N VAL A 9 -12.95 3.13 -11.17
CA VAL A 9 -13.85 4.30 -11.26
C VAL A 9 -15.29 3.87 -11.61
N GLU A 10 -15.45 3.00 -12.63
CA GLU A 10 -16.77 2.49 -13.05
C GLU A 10 -17.51 1.80 -11.90
N VAL A 11 -16.80 0.93 -11.15
CA VAL A 11 -17.40 0.22 -10.01
C VAL A 11 -17.69 1.20 -8.87
N SER A 12 -16.82 2.17 -8.60
CA SER A 12 -17.06 3.22 -7.60
C SER A 12 -18.32 4.02 -7.92
N GLN A 13 -18.53 4.40 -9.18
CA GLN A 13 -19.74 5.08 -9.64
C GLN A 13 -20.99 4.22 -9.45
N SER A 14 -20.90 2.94 -9.83
CA SER A 14 -22.03 2.00 -9.70
C SER A 14 -22.42 1.78 -8.24
N VAL A 15 -21.48 1.54 -7.35
CA VAL A 15 -21.70 1.36 -5.91
C VAL A 15 -22.33 2.61 -5.30
N ASN A 16 -21.76 3.78 -5.60
CA ASN A 16 -22.24 5.05 -5.12
C ASN A 16 -23.70 5.32 -5.57
N GLN A 17 -23.99 5.10 -6.84
CA GLN A 17 -25.32 5.31 -7.40
C GLN A 17 -26.35 4.35 -6.80
N GLN A 18 -26.04 3.05 -6.73
CA GLN A 18 -26.97 2.03 -6.24
C GLN A 18 -27.30 2.18 -4.75
N SER A 19 -26.36 2.68 -3.96
CA SER A 19 -26.54 2.94 -2.52
C SER A 19 -27.13 4.30 -2.19
N GLY A 20 -27.33 5.17 -3.18
CA GLY A 20 -27.72 6.56 -2.93
C GLY A 20 -26.65 7.34 -2.18
N GLY A 21 -25.37 7.00 -2.41
CA GLY A 21 -24.22 7.67 -1.79
C GLY A 21 -23.77 7.11 -0.44
N LYS A 22 -24.52 6.18 0.13
CA LYS A 22 -24.25 5.63 1.47
C LYS A 22 -23.11 4.62 1.51
N VAL A 23 -22.90 3.90 0.41
CA VAL A 23 -21.82 2.91 0.30
C VAL A 23 -20.82 3.38 -0.74
N LYS A 24 -19.54 3.32 -0.42
CA LYS A 24 -18.44 3.65 -1.31
C LYS A 24 -17.56 2.42 -1.55
N LEU A 25 -16.93 2.36 -2.72
CA LEU A 25 -15.97 1.28 -3.00
C LEU A 25 -14.71 1.46 -2.16
N LEU A 26 -14.16 2.68 -2.11
CA LEU A 26 -12.94 3.04 -1.39
C LEU A 26 -13.24 4.11 -0.35
N SER A 27 -12.48 4.13 0.73
CA SER A 27 -12.61 5.13 1.78
C SER A 27 -12.13 6.52 1.33
N GLY A 28 -11.04 6.56 0.55
CA GLY A 28 -10.46 7.77 -0.03
C GLY A 28 -9.49 7.42 -1.15
N ALA A 29 -9.20 8.38 -2.02
CA ALA A 29 -8.13 8.23 -3.02
C ALA A 29 -6.75 8.07 -2.36
N ASP A 30 -6.59 8.55 -1.13
CA ASP A 30 -5.37 8.41 -0.33
C ASP A 30 -4.97 6.96 -0.06
N ASP A 31 -5.93 6.02 -0.04
CA ASP A 31 -5.68 4.58 0.08
C ASP A 31 -4.83 4.03 -1.08
N LEU A 32 -4.79 4.73 -2.20
CA LEU A 32 -4.07 4.30 -3.40
C LEU A 32 -2.63 4.85 -3.49
N LYS A 33 -2.22 5.76 -2.59
CA LYS A 33 -0.91 6.43 -2.68
C LYS A 33 0.27 5.45 -2.75
N TYR A 34 0.26 4.40 -1.93
CA TYR A 34 1.34 3.42 -1.95
C TYR A 34 1.33 2.54 -3.21
N VAL A 35 0.16 2.29 -3.77
CA VAL A 35 0.05 1.57 -5.05
C VAL A 35 0.76 2.34 -6.16
N PHE A 36 0.60 3.65 -6.19
CA PHE A 36 1.28 4.51 -7.16
C PHE A 36 2.73 4.78 -6.79
N CYS A 37 3.03 5.14 -5.56
CA CYS A 37 4.40 5.41 -5.12
C CYS A 37 5.32 4.19 -5.21
N ASN A 38 4.83 3.01 -4.83
CA ASN A 38 5.67 1.83 -4.61
C ASN A 38 5.31 0.65 -5.54
N GLY A 39 4.53 0.88 -6.58
CA GLY A 39 4.13 -0.17 -7.51
C GLY A 39 4.05 0.29 -8.96
N ALA A 40 3.38 1.39 -9.22
CA ALA A 40 3.13 1.85 -10.59
C ALA A 40 4.26 2.72 -11.16
N ARG A 41 5.00 3.44 -10.32
CA ARG A 41 6.14 4.26 -10.79
C ARG A 41 7.18 3.41 -11.51
N THR A 42 7.77 4.00 -12.54
CA THR A 42 8.84 3.42 -13.35
C THR A 42 10.20 4.10 -13.10
N SER A 43 10.21 5.20 -12.37
CA SER A 43 11.40 5.99 -12.04
C SER A 43 11.48 6.28 -10.55
N ALA A 44 12.69 6.46 -10.01
CA ALA A 44 12.88 7.04 -8.69
C ALA A 44 12.42 8.50 -8.67
N TRP A 45 12.29 9.11 -7.49
CA TRP A 45 11.89 10.52 -7.35
C TRP A 45 12.92 11.52 -7.90
N TYR A 46 14.13 11.08 -8.14
CA TYR A 46 15.20 11.87 -8.75
C TYR A 46 16.14 11.00 -9.56
N ASP A 47 16.78 11.60 -10.55
CA ASP A 47 17.73 10.93 -11.42
C ASP A 47 19.17 10.98 -10.85
N ALA A 48 20.14 10.44 -11.59
CA ALA A 48 21.55 10.41 -11.16
C ALA A 48 22.23 11.80 -11.09
N ASP A 49 21.61 12.82 -11.65
CA ASP A 49 22.06 14.21 -11.64
C ASP A 49 21.25 15.04 -10.61
N ASP A 50 20.57 14.39 -9.67
CA ASP A 50 19.74 15.00 -8.62
C ASP A 50 18.56 15.83 -9.18
N ASN A 51 18.07 15.53 -10.37
CA ASN A 51 16.87 16.21 -10.88
C ASN A 51 15.62 15.44 -10.47
N ILE A 52 14.60 16.16 -10.00
CA ILE A 52 13.30 15.59 -9.62
C ILE A 52 12.62 15.01 -10.85
N VAL A 53 12.09 13.78 -10.70
CA VAL A 53 11.38 13.05 -11.74
C VAL A 53 9.95 12.77 -11.29
N ILE A 54 8.98 13.32 -12.00
CA ILE A 54 7.56 13.01 -11.84
C ILE A 54 7.12 12.24 -13.07
N ASP A 55 6.96 10.94 -12.93
CA ASP A 55 6.60 10.06 -14.03
C ASP A 55 5.09 10.01 -14.31
N ASP A 56 4.70 9.28 -15.36
CA ASP A 56 3.29 9.19 -15.76
C ASP A 56 2.41 8.47 -14.74
N ALA A 57 2.97 7.61 -13.90
CA ALA A 57 2.20 6.97 -12.82
C ALA A 57 1.74 7.99 -11.78
N VAL A 58 2.59 8.94 -11.43
CA VAL A 58 2.23 10.04 -10.53
C VAL A 58 1.12 10.89 -11.13
N LYS A 59 1.24 11.29 -12.41
CA LYS A 59 0.17 12.02 -13.12
C LYS A 59 -1.14 11.24 -13.13
N THR A 60 -1.07 9.94 -13.40
CA THR A 60 -2.24 9.05 -13.37
C THR A 60 -2.90 9.05 -12.00
N TYR A 61 -2.11 9.08 -10.92
CA TYR A 61 -2.65 9.15 -9.56
C TYR A 61 -3.41 10.47 -9.31
N PHE A 62 -2.87 11.60 -9.73
CA PHE A 62 -3.58 12.89 -9.67
C PHE A 62 -4.93 12.82 -10.40
N GLU A 63 -4.91 12.40 -11.66
CA GLU A 63 -6.12 12.30 -12.49
C GLU A 63 -7.15 11.31 -11.93
N LEU A 64 -6.69 10.16 -11.43
CA LEU A 64 -7.55 9.16 -10.79
C LEU A 64 -8.19 9.72 -9.53
N SER A 65 -7.42 10.40 -8.69
CA SER A 65 -7.93 11.04 -7.47
C SER A 65 -9.05 12.04 -7.78
N LYS A 66 -8.88 12.84 -8.83
CA LYS A 66 -9.93 13.75 -9.32
C LYS A 66 -11.18 13.00 -9.84
N LYS A 67 -11.00 11.89 -10.56
CA LYS A 67 -12.13 11.04 -11.02
C LYS A 67 -12.88 10.37 -9.86
N LEU A 68 -12.22 10.18 -8.73
CA LEU A 68 -12.81 9.57 -7.52
C LEU A 68 -13.46 10.60 -6.59
N GLU A 69 -13.34 11.90 -6.87
CA GLU A 69 -14.00 12.97 -6.11
C GLU A 69 -15.51 12.73 -6.00
N GLY A 70 -16.05 12.77 -4.79
CA GLY A 70 -17.45 12.46 -4.49
C GLY A 70 -17.83 10.97 -4.58
N LEU A 71 -16.92 10.10 -5.05
CA LEU A 71 -17.12 8.64 -5.12
C LEU A 71 -16.50 7.89 -3.93
N THR A 72 -15.81 8.61 -3.04
CA THR A 72 -15.21 8.13 -1.79
C THR A 72 -15.73 8.96 -0.62
N PHE A 73 -15.38 8.58 0.61
CA PHE A 73 -15.63 9.41 1.81
C PHE A 73 -14.52 10.45 2.04
N ASP A 74 -13.55 10.51 1.14
CA ASP A 74 -12.42 11.45 1.17
C ASP A 74 -11.57 11.36 2.45
N THR A 75 -11.53 10.18 3.06
CA THR A 75 -10.71 9.96 4.25
C THR A 75 -9.24 9.83 3.89
N LYS A 76 -8.38 10.21 4.82
CA LYS A 76 -6.94 9.96 4.72
C LYS A 76 -6.58 8.68 5.47
N MET A 77 -5.80 7.83 4.84
CA MET A 77 -5.32 6.58 5.44
C MET A 77 -4.70 6.85 6.82
N TRP A 78 -5.03 6.03 7.79
CA TRP A 78 -4.65 6.16 9.20
C TRP A 78 -5.31 7.29 9.99
N SER A 79 -6.23 8.05 9.40
CA SER A 79 -7.05 8.99 10.17
C SER A 79 -8.09 8.24 11.03
N THR A 80 -8.68 8.94 11.98
CA THR A 80 -9.76 8.39 12.82
C THR A 80 -10.97 7.99 11.97
N ASP A 81 -11.34 8.81 10.99
CA ASP A 81 -12.49 8.56 10.12
C ASP A 81 -12.24 7.35 9.21
N TRP A 82 -11.02 7.22 8.67
CA TRP A 82 -10.61 6.03 7.94
C TRP A 82 -10.67 4.77 8.80
N ALA A 83 -10.19 4.83 10.05
CA ALA A 83 -10.23 3.70 10.98
C ALA A 83 -11.68 3.31 11.31
N ALA A 84 -12.57 4.28 11.54
CA ALA A 84 -13.98 4.03 11.79
C ALA A 84 -14.67 3.30 10.62
N LEU A 85 -14.41 3.71 9.37
CA LEU A 85 -14.91 3.02 8.17
C LEU A 85 -14.35 1.60 8.05
N LYS A 86 -13.06 1.41 8.36
CA LYS A 86 -12.39 0.11 8.31
C LYS A 86 -12.92 -0.84 9.39
N ASP A 87 -13.15 -0.36 10.60
CA ASP A 87 -13.58 -1.16 11.74
C ASP A 87 -15.10 -1.38 11.78
N GLY A 88 -15.85 -0.71 10.91
CA GLY A 88 -17.30 -0.77 10.88
C GLY A 88 -17.97 0.06 11.98
N ASP A 89 -17.21 0.94 12.64
CA ASP A 89 -17.66 1.84 13.69
C ASP A 89 -18.13 3.20 13.15
N GLY A 90 -18.24 3.32 11.81
CA GLY A 90 -18.80 4.49 11.14
C GLY A 90 -20.27 4.71 11.49
N GLU A 91 -20.85 5.82 11.01
CA GLU A 91 -22.28 6.04 11.19
C GLU A 91 -23.06 4.87 10.59
N GLU A 92 -24.12 4.41 11.26
CA GLU A 92 -24.91 3.20 10.93
C GLU A 92 -25.38 3.12 9.46
N THR A 93 -25.19 4.17 8.68
CA THR A 93 -25.66 4.29 7.30
C THR A 93 -24.56 4.36 6.26
N GLU A 94 -23.29 4.46 6.67
CA GLU A 94 -22.13 4.60 5.77
C GLU A 94 -21.23 3.36 5.83
N ALA A 95 -20.84 2.85 4.67
CA ALA A 95 -19.97 1.69 4.58
C ALA A 95 -18.94 1.82 3.45
N CYS A 96 -17.71 1.45 3.74
CA CYS A 96 -16.67 1.23 2.76
C CYS A 96 -16.49 -0.29 2.54
N ILE A 97 -16.45 -0.75 1.30
CA ILE A 97 -16.45 -2.17 0.97
C ILE A 97 -15.10 -2.71 0.47
N ALA A 98 -14.11 -1.86 0.25
CA ALA A 98 -12.77 -2.30 -0.13
C ALA A 98 -11.70 -1.39 0.44
N PHE A 99 -10.59 -2.00 0.85
CA PHE A 99 -9.38 -1.32 1.30
C PHE A 99 -8.18 -1.88 0.55
N THR A 100 -7.21 -1.04 0.24
CA THR A 100 -5.93 -1.50 -0.31
C THR A 100 -5.01 -1.91 0.82
N GLY A 101 -4.29 -3.01 0.63
CA GLY A 101 -3.42 -3.53 1.67
C GLY A 101 -2.34 -4.47 1.13
N CYS A 102 -1.43 -4.82 1.99
CA CYS A 102 -0.35 -5.76 1.79
C CYS A 102 -0.51 -6.97 2.74
N PRO A 103 0.36 -7.99 2.70
CA PRO A 103 0.18 -9.19 3.51
C PRO A 103 -0.04 -8.93 5.00
N TRP A 104 0.76 -8.05 5.63
CA TRP A 104 0.64 -7.75 7.05
C TRP A 104 -0.68 -7.03 7.39
N TYR A 105 -1.33 -6.40 6.42
CA TYR A 105 -2.61 -5.72 6.61
C TYR A 105 -3.71 -6.70 7.05
N THR A 106 -3.73 -7.91 6.51
CA THR A 106 -4.68 -8.97 6.86
C THR A 106 -4.52 -9.44 8.31
N TYR A 107 -3.32 -9.31 8.86
CA TYR A 107 -3.03 -9.74 10.22
C TYR A 107 -3.17 -8.60 11.25
N TRP A 108 -2.67 -7.41 10.93
CA TRP A 108 -2.56 -6.32 11.88
C TRP A 108 -3.69 -5.29 11.80
N CYS A 109 -4.34 -5.17 10.65
CA CYS A 109 -5.28 -4.07 10.40
C CYS A 109 -6.72 -4.51 10.22
N LEU A 110 -6.97 -5.73 9.72
CA LEU A 110 -8.33 -6.22 9.57
C LEU A 110 -8.86 -6.75 10.89
N THR A 111 -10.03 -6.29 11.26
CA THR A 111 -10.77 -6.72 12.47
C THR A 111 -11.60 -7.97 12.20
N ASP A 112 -12.20 -8.52 13.26
CA ASP A 112 -13.14 -9.64 13.18
C ASP A 112 -14.32 -9.35 12.25
N THR A 113 -14.70 -8.09 12.07
CA THR A 113 -15.75 -7.65 11.13
C THR A 113 -15.47 -8.11 9.69
N TRP A 114 -14.21 -8.12 9.28
CA TRP A 114 -13.78 -8.55 7.95
C TRP A 114 -13.55 -10.05 7.83
N SER A 115 -13.31 -10.74 8.95
CA SER A 115 -13.07 -12.17 8.96
C SER A 115 -14.33 -12.91 8.49
N ASP A 116 -14.16 -13.91 7.62
CA ASP A 116 -15.21 -14.68 6.97
C ASP A 116 -16.19 -13.87 6.09
N ASN A 117 -16.06 -12.53 6.05
CA ASN A 117 -16.93 -11.63 5.29
C ASN A 117 -16.23 -10.96 4.09
N SER A 118 -14.94 -11.14 3.93
CA SER A 118 -14.14 -10.50 2.87
C SER A 118 -13.29 -11.49 2.08
N VAL A 119 -12.85 -11.07 0.92
CA VAL A 119 -11.94 -11.82 0.04
C VAL A 119 -10.82 -10.92 -0.42
N LEU A 120 -9.65 -11.51 -0.66
CA LEU A 120 -8.55 -10.82 -1.31
C LEU A 120 -8.75 -10.84 -2.83
N ILE A 121 -8.69 -9.68 -3.43
CA ILE A 121 -8.74 -9.54 -4.90
C ILE A 121 -7.50 -8.77 -5.37
N GLN A 122 -7.03 -9.12 -6.56
CA GLN A 122 -5.96 -8.34 -7.18
C GLN A 122 -6.54 -7.03 -7.73
N GLY A 123 -5.93 -5.91 -7.33
CA GLY A 123 -6.13 -4.62 -7.96
C GLY A 123 -5.37 -4.47 -9.28
N PRO A 124 -5.42 -3.29 -9.92
CA PRO A 124 -4.75 -3.04 -11.19
C PRO A 124 -3.23 -3.18 -11.15
N GLN A 125 -2.62 -2.97 -9.99
CA GLN A 125 -1.18 -2.94 -9.80
C GLN A 125 -0.76 -3.64 -8.50
N ALA A 126 0.26 -4.51 -8.57
CA ALA A 126 0.96 -4.99 -7.38
C ALA A 126 1.90 -3.89 -6.85
N PHE A 127 2.08 -3.83 -5.54
CA PHE A 127 2.90 -2.79 -4.92
C PHE A 127 3.59 -3.29 -3.66
N TYR A 128 4.68 -2.62 -3.31
CA TYR A 128 5.39 -2.81 -2.06
C TYR A 128 4.92 -1.77 -1.04
N TRP A 129 4.58 -2.23 0.16
CA TRP A 129 4.21 -1.32 1.22
C TRP A 129 5.02 -1.60 2.49
N GLY A 130 6.16 -0.95 2.56
CA GLY A 130 6.98 -0.96 3.75
C GLY A 130 7.49 -2.34 4.15
N GLY A 131 7.81 -2.44 5.39
CA GLY A 131 8.40 -3.61 6.06
C GLY A 131 9.28 -3.16 7.19
N THR A 132 9.81 -4.11 7.97
CA THR A 132 10.74 -3.83 9.04
C THR A 132 12.17 -4.15 8.61
N GLY A 133 13.02 -3.14 8.59
CA GLY A 133 14.46 -3.30 8.38
C GLY A 133 15.19 -3.52 9.70
N LEU A 134 16.07 -4.52 9.76
CA LEU A 134 16.97 -4.72 10.88
C LEU A 134 18.39 -4.27 10.50
N ALA A 135 18.98 -3.38 11.28
CA ALA A 135 20.30 -2.82 11.02
C ALA A 135 21.20 -2.90 12.26
N ALA A 136 22.48 -3.12 12.02
CA ALA A 136 23.48 -3.00 13.06
C ALA A 136 24.15 -1.61 13.00
N THR A 137 24.39 -1.00 14.16
CA THR A 137 25.06 0.29 14.20
C THR A 137 26.54 0.18 13.83
N ALA A 138 27.14 1.27 13.36
CA ALA A 138 28.58 1.33 13.05
C ALA A 138 29.49 0.96 14.25
N ASN A 139 28.99 1.26 15.46
CA ASN A 139 29.71 1.00 16.73
C ASN A 139 29.44 -0.41 17.30
N CYS A 140 28.74 -1.28 16.58
CA CYS A 140 28.55 -2.67 17.01
C CYS A 140 29.89 -3.35 17.17
N SER A 141 30.20 -3.85 18.37
CA SER A 141 31.47 -4.47 18.71
C SER A 141 31.66 -5.86 18.09
N ASP A 142 30.56 -6.59 17.89
CA ASP A 142 30.58 -7.91 17.25
C ASP A 142 29.67 -7.90 15.99
N LYS A 143 30.28 -7.50 14.88
CA LYS A 143 29.58 -7.40 13.60
C LYS A 143 29.19 -8.77 13.03
N GLU A 144 29.99 -9.82 13.36
CA GLU A 144 29.67 -11.16 12.88
C GLU A 144 28.42 -11.75 13.60
N LEU A 145 28.36 -11.58 14.92
CA LEU A 145 27.17 -11.96 15.68
C LEU A 145 25.92 -11.15 15.19
N ALA A 146 26.08 -9.84 14.99
CA ALA A 146 25.01 -9.01 14.46
C ALA A 146 24.52 -9.51 13.09
N ARG A 147 25.44 -9.87 12.19
CA ARG A 147 25.11 -10.44 10.87
C ARG A 147 24.35 -11.75 11.00
N GLN A 148 24.76 -12.64 11.92
CA GLN A 148 24.09 -13.91 12.16
C GLN A 148 22.69 -13.71 12.70
N ILE A 149 22.49 -12.79 13.64
CA ILE A 149 21.18 -12.43 14.18
C ILE A 149 20.28 -11.88 13.06
N MET A 150 20.78 -10.91 12.28
CA MET A 150 20.02 -10.34 11.16
C MET A 150 19.63 -11.42 10.15
N TYR A 151 20.56 -12.28 9.73
CA TYR A 151 20.27 -13.38 8.81
C TYR A 151 19.22 -14.35 9.37
N TYR A 152 19.38 -14.77 10.62
CA TYR A 152 18.45 -15.72 11.26
C TYR A 152 17.04 -15.13 11.37
N THR A 153 16.91 -13.87 11.73
CA THR A 153 15.61 -13.22 11.96
C THR A 153 14.93 -12.70 10.70
N THR A 154 15.65 -12.60 9.57
CA THR A 154 15.08 -11.99 8.35
C THR A 154 15.17 -12.88 7.10
N CYS A 155 16.08 -13.86 7.06
CA CYS A 155 16.38 -14.62 5.85
C CYS A 155 16.38 -16.15 6.04
N ASN A 156 16.61 -16.66 7.26
CA ASN A 156 16.72 -18.09 7.50
C ASN A 156 15.38 -18.79 7.26
N THR A 157 15.34 -19.84 6.44
CA THR A 157 14.12 -20.52 6.06
C THR A 157 13.35 -21.10 7.23
N GLU A 158 14.04 -21.73 8.18
CA GLU A 158 13.41 -22.36 9.35
C GLU A 158 12.74 -21.32 10.25
N SER A 159 13.46 -20.21 10.54
CA SER A 159 12.91 -19.13 11.35
C SER A 159 11.75 -18.41 10.64
N MET A 160 11.79 -18.25 9.32
CA MET A 160 10.68 -17.67 8.56
C MET A 160 9.44 -18.57 8.59
N VAL A 161 9.60 -19.88 8.46
CA VAL A 161 8.49 -20.84 8.64
C VAL A 161 7.92 -20.74 10.06
N ALA A 162 8.79 -20.63 11.09
CA ALA A 162 8.34 -20.48 12.47
C ALA A 162 7.57 -19.17 12.70
N ILE A 163 8.01 -18.05 12.11
CA ILE A 163 7.31 -16.77 12.17
C ILE A 163 5.91 -16.86 11.52
N ASN A 164 5.83 -17.43 10.32
CA ASN A 164 4.52 -17.66 9.69
C ASN A 164 3.62 -18.55 10.55
N THR A 165 4.16 -19.63 11.08
CA THR A 165 3.39 -20.56 11.94
C THR A 165 2.85 -19.85 13.20
N ALA A 166 3.65 -18.97 13.80
CA ALA A 166 3.27 -18.23 14.99
C ALA A 166 2.23 -17.14 14.72
N ASN A 167 2.38 -16.42 13.61
CA ASN A 167 1.65 -15.17 13.37
C ASN A 167 0.69 -15.23 12.17
N GLY A 168 0.86 -16.21 11.26
CA GLY A 168 0.15 -16.22 9.97
C GLY A 168 0.65 -15.18 8.96
N ASP A 169 1.76 -14.49 9.30
CA ASP A 169 2.28 -13.41 8.47
C ASP A 169 3.01 -13.93 7.21
N TYR A 170 2.98 -13.15 6.15
CA TYR A 170 3.73 -13.44 4.93
C TYR A 170 5.20 -13.10 5.14
N VAL A 171 6.09 -14.04 4.85
CA VAL A 171 7.52 -13.88 5.10
C VAL A 171 8.31 -13.63 3.81
N ASN A 172 9.45 -12.95 3.93
CA ASN A 172 10.27 -12.51 2.80
C ASN A 172 11.25 -13.56 2.25
N ASN A 173 11.11 -14.84 2.64
CA ASN A 173 11.97 -15.93 2.15
C ASN A 173 11.17 -16.86 1.23
N LYS A 174 11.56 -16.92 -0.04
CA LYS A 174 10.87 -17.69 -1.06
C LYS A 174 10.83 -19.20 -0.74
N ALA A 175 11.92 -19.78 -0.22
CA ALA A 175 11.94 -21.20 0.16
C ALA A 175 11.02 -21.49 1.36
N ALA A 176 10.88 -20.56 2.30
CA ALA A 176 9.92 -20.67 3.38
C ALA A 176 8.47 -20.60 2.86
N ILE A 177 8.18 -19.69 1.95
CA ILE A 177 6.85 -19.58 1.30
C ILE A 177 6.51 -20.86 0.54
N ASP A 178 7.45 -21.42 -0.24
CA ASP A 178 7.24 -22.67 -0.97
C ASP A 178 6.96 -23.84 0.00
N TYR A 179 7.68 -23.91 1.12
CA TYR A 179 7.43 -24.89 2.17
C TYR A 179 6.04 -24.71 2.79
N ILE A 180 5.64 -23.48 3.12
CA ILE A 180 4.34 -23.18 3.70
C ILE A 180 3.20 -23.52 2.74
N LYS A 181 3.33 -23.20 1.44
CA LYS A 181 2.35 -23.58 0.40
C LYS A 181 2.18 -25.11 0.31
N ALA A 182 3.27 -25.86 0.44
CA ALA A 182 3.24 -27.32 0.32
C ALA A 182 2.70 -28.03 1.56
N ASN A 183 2.91 -27.46 2.77
CA ASN A 183 2.61 -28.11 4.05
C ASN A 183 1.44 -27.48 4.83
N GLY A 184 0.92 -26.38 4.32
CA GLY A 184 -0.06 -25.56 5.01
C GLY A 184 0.61 -24.56 5.96
N SER A 185 -0.02 -23.41 6.09
CA SER A 185 0.31 -22.44 7.13
C SER A 185 -0.27 -22.97 8.43
N GLY A 186 0.56 -23.23 9.42
CA GLY A 186 0.11 -23.57 10.79
C GLY A 186 -0.48 -22.37 11.53
N THR A 187 -1.07 -21.44 10.81
CA THR A 187 -1.39 -20.09 11.24
C THR A 187 -2.33 -20.06 12.44
N THR A 188 -1.96 -19.23 13.40
CA THR A 188 -2.81 -18.80 14.51
C THR A 188 -3.58 -17.53 14.16
N SER A 189 -3.45 -17.01 12.92
CA SER A 189 -4.17 -15.83 12.47
C SER A 189 -5.68 -16.02 12.67
N THR A 190 -6.31 -15.03 13.27
CA THR A 190 -7.76 -15.00 13.46
C THR A 190 -8.48 -14.56 12.17
N TYR A 191 -7.80 -13.83 11.29
CA TYR A 191 -8.38 -13.41 10.02
C TYR A 191 -8.50 -14.57 9.03
N LYS A 192 -9.70 -14.76 8.52
CA LYS A 192 -10.02 -15.73 7.47
C LYS A 192 -10.75 -15.05 6.34
N THR A 193 -10.49 -15.49 5.12
CA THR A 193 -11.26 -15.05 3.96
C THR A 193 -12.58 -15.82 3.85
N ALA A 194 -13.60 -15.17 3.31
CA ALA A 194 -14.84 -15.85 2.94
C ALA A 194 -14.54 -17.00 1.96
N GLY A 195 -15.01 -18.21 2.31
CA GLY A 195 -14.75 -19.41 1.52
C GLY A 195 -13.36 -20.02 1.66
N GLY A 196 -12.54 -19.56 2.61
CA GLY A 196 -11.23 -20.16 2.92
C GLY A 196 -10.18 -19.97 1.83
N GLN A 197 -10.10 -18.79 1.23
CA GLN A 197 -9.07 -18.46 0.24
C GLN A 197 -7.66 -18.65 0.82
N ASP A 198 -6.76 -19.24 0.06
CA ASP A 198 -5.34 -19.35 0.41
C ASP A 198 -4.66 -17.96 0.35
N ILE A 199 -4.50 -17.32 1.51
CA ILE A 199 -3.91 -15.98 1.63
C ILE A 199 -2.43 -15.99 1.24
N ILE A 200 -1.68 -16.99 1.68
CA ILE A 200 -0.24 -17.09 1.40
C ILE A 200 0.00 -17.33 -0.10
N GLY A 201 -0.75 -18.25 -0.69
CA GLY A 201 -0.70 -18.49 -2.13
C GLY A 201 -1.09 -17.26 -2.94
N PHE A 202 -2.13 -16.55 -2.52
CA PHE A 202 -2.56 -15.31 -3.18
C PHE A 202 -1.43 -14.27 -3.24
N PHE A 203 -0.76 -13.98 -2.13
CA PHE A 203 0.33 -13.01 -2.11
C PHE A 203 1.59 -13.52 -2.81
N ALA A 204 1.93 -14.81 -2.68
CA ALA A 204 3.06 -15.41 -3.37
C ALA A 204 2.97 -15.24 -4.89
N ASP A 205 1.78 -15.45 -5.45
CA ASP A 205 1.54 -15.32 -6.90
C ASP A 205 1.64 -13.86 -7.40
N LYS A 206 1.68 -12.87 -6.51
CA LYS A 206 1.75 -11.44 -6.85
C LYS A 206 3.13 -10.82 -6.65
N CYS A 207 4.02 -11.49 -5.92
CA CYS A 207 5.35 -10.95 -5.59
C CYS A 207 6.18 -10.58 -6.83
N ASP A 208 6.13 -11.41 -7.88
CA ASP A 208 6.92 -11.17 -9.10
C ASP A 208 6.43 -9.94 -9.91
N GLY A 209 5.24 -9.43 -9.62
CA GLY A 209 4.68 -8.21 -10.23
C GLY A 209 5.04 -6.92 -9.48
N ILE A 210 5.79 -7.00 -8.38
CA ILE A 210 6.17 -5.82 -7.61
C ILE A 210 7.41 -5.19 -8.25
N ASN A 211 7.28 -3.91 -8.62
CA ASN A 211 8.40 -3.12 -9.08
C ASN A 211 9.01 -2.36 -7.89
N VAL A 212 10.20 -2.78 -7.47
CA VAL A 212 10.94 -2.12 -6.38
C VAL A 212 11.95 -1.15 -6.98
N LEU A 213 11.67 0.14 -6.84
CA LEU A 213 12.60 1.20 -7.19
C LEU A 213 13.56 1.51 -6.04
N ALA A 214 14.70 2.13 -6.37
CA ALA A 214 15.56 2.70 -5.36
C ALA A 214 14.77 3.73 -4.54
N VAL A 215 14.78 3.58 -3.23
CA VAL A 215 14.11 4.47 -2.29
C VAL A 215 15.14 5.40 -1.65
N GLY A 216 14.80 6.65 -1.53
CA GLY A 216 15.59 7.65 -0.81
C GLY A 216 14.63 8.42 0.10
N GLU A 217 14.15 9.55 -0.37
CA GLU A 217 13.21 10.43 0.35
C GLU A 217 11.74 9.98 0.22
N ASP A 218 11.52 8.76 -0.13
CA ASP A 218 10.25 8.19 -0.60
C ASP A 218 9.13 8.36 0.44
N GLN A 219 9.42 8.12 1.71
CA GLN A 219 8.40 8.18 2.76
C GLN A 219 7.79 9.57 2.90
N VAL A 220 8.61 10.61 2.99
CA VAL A 220 8.10 11.98 3.14
C VAL A 220 7.37 12.43 1.88
N ILE A 221 7.90 12.11 0.70
CA ILE A 221 7.26 12.46 -0.57
C ILE A 221 5.91 11.77 -0.70
N CYS A 222 5.83 10.46 -0.45
CA CYS A 222 4.59 9.69 -0.56
C CYS A 222 3.56 10.01 0.52
N GLU A 223 3.99 10.26 1.75
CA GLU A 223 3.06 10.36 2.89
C GLU A 223 2.64 11.79 3.21
N GLN A 224 3.43 12.78 2.81
CA GLN A 224 3.20 14.19 3.16
C GLN A 224 3.03 15.08 1.94
N LEU A 225 3.99 15.06 1.01
CA LEU A 225 4.00 16.03 -0.10
C LEU A 225 2.99 15.66 -1.18
N LEU A 226 2.94 14.39 -1.58
CA LEU A 226 2.04 13.94 -2.64
C LEU A 226 0.54 14.08 -2.27
N PRO A 227 0.07 13.65 -1.09
CA PRO A 227 -1.33 13.84 -0.72
C PRO A 227 -1.74 15.31 -0.68
N ALA A 228 -0.87 16.20 -0.18
CA ALA A 228 -1.15 17.65 -0.16
C ALA A 228 -1.27 18.23 -1.57
N ALA A 229 -0.40 17.82 -2.49
CA ALA A 229 -0.45 18.26 -3.89
C ALA A 229 -1.69 17.71 -4.63
N VAL A 230 -2.09 16.46 -4.35
CA VAL A 230 -3.33 15.87 -4.90
C VAL A 230 -4.57 16.63 -4.41
N ASP A 231 -4.65 16.98 -3.12
CA ASP A 231 -5.77 17.76 -2.58
C ASP A 231 -5.86 19.13 -3.27
N GLN A 232 -4.72 19.76 -3.53
CA GLN A 232 -4.65 21.03 -4.23
C GLN A 232 -5.14 20.90 -5.69
N TYR A 233 -4.74 19.82 -6.39
CA TYR A 233 -5.23 19.54 -7.73
C TYR A 233 -6.74 19.28 -7.75
N ILE A 234 -7.26 18.50 -6.82
CA ILE A 234 -8.71 18.24 -6.73
C ILE A 234 -9.48 19.56 -6.58
N ALA A 235 -8.97 20.48 -5.77
CA ALA A 235 -9.61 21.79 -5.55
C ALA A 235 -9.53 22.72 -6.77
N ASN A 236 -8.40 22.75 -7.48
CA ASN A 236 -8.12 23.76 -8.50
C ASN A 236 -8.30 23.26 -9.95
N GLY A 237 -8.12 21.96 -10.20
CA GLY A 237 -8.32 21.33 -11.52
C GLY A 237 -7.20 21.57 -12.54
N ASP A 238 -6.12 22.24 -12.17
CA ASP A 238 -4.97 22.51 -13.04
C ASP A 238 -3.85 21.50 -12.74
N LEU A 239 -3.72 20.47 -13.58
CA LEU A 239 -2.76 19.40 -13.38
C LEU A 239 -1.31 19.89 -13.55
N ASP A 240 -1.05 20.71 -14.54
CA ASP A 240 0.31 21.19 -14.83
C ASP A 240 0.82 22.08 -13.67
N ALA A 241 -0.03 22.99 -13.17
CA ALA A 241 0.30 23.78 -12.00
C ALA A 241 0.52 22.91 -10.75
N ALA A 242 -0.35 21.94 -10.50
CA ALA A 242 -0.23 21.05 -9.34
C ALA A 242 1.04 20.18 -9.38
N LEU A 243 1.44 19.70 -10.58
CA LEU A 243 2.70 18.94 -10.72
C LEU A 243 3.93 19.84 -10.54
N ALA A 244 3.88 21.09 -11.02
CA ALA A 244 4.95 22.06 -10.79
C ALA A 244 5.08 22.42 -9.31
N ASP A 245 3.98 22.67 -8.61
CA ASP A 245 3.95 22.94 -7.17
C ASP A 245 4.42 21.72 -6.36
N PHE A 246 4.09 20.52 -6.80
CA PHE A 246 4.58 19.28 -6.19
C PHE A 246 6.10 19.15 -6.32
N ALA A 247 6.64 19.38 -7.52
CA ALA A 247 8.10 19.39 -7.73
C ALA A 247 8.79 20.46 -6.86
N ALA A 248 8.21 21.66 -6.77
CA ALA A 248 8.72 22.73 -5.91
C ALA A 248 8.70 22.31 -4.44
N SER A 249 7.64 21.67 -3.96
CA SER A 249 7.56 21.20 -2.57
C SER A 249 8.60 20.12 -2.23
N ILE A 250 8.95 19.27 -3.21
CA ILE A 250 10.06 18.31 -3.05
C ILE A 250 11.39 19.05 -2.95
N HIS A 251 11.65 20.04 -3.80
CA HIS A 251 12.85 20.86 -3.75
C HIS A 251 12.96 21.65 -2.43
N ASP A 252 11.86 22.24 -1.97
CA ASP A 252 11.84 22.97 -0.71
C ASP A 252 12.19 22.08 0.49
N LYS A 253 11.77 20.82 0.43
CA LYS A 253 12.10 19.82 1.46
C LYS A 253 13.52 19.29 1.33
N TYR A 254 13.97 19.09 0.10
CA TYR A 254 15.26 18.48 -0.25
C TYR A 254 16.02 19.40 -1.21
N SER A 255 16.62 20.47 -0.69
CA SER A 255 17.20 21.55 -1.47
C SER A 255 18.39 21.16 -2.35
N TYR A 256 18.92 19.94 -2.20
CA TYR A 256 19.94 19.38 -3.10
C TYR A 256 19.31 18.82 -4.39
N LEU A 257 18.01 18.54 -4.42
CA LEU A 257 17.30 18.10 -5.61
C LEU A 257 16.91 19.31 -6.48
N SER A 258 16.99 19.18 -7.78
CA SER A 258 16.72 20.25 -8.75
C SER A 258 15.40 20.03 -9.47
N VAL A 259 14.62 21.11 -9.65
CA VAL A 259 13.46 21.12 -10.53
C VAL A 259 13.94 21.42 -11.96
N LYS A 260 13.57 20.58 -12.95
CA LYS A 260 13.86 20.81 -14.39
C LYS A 260 12.78 21.64 -15.05
#